data_051cca67471cdc331fb24bb2ec23e757
#
_entry.id   051cca67471cdc331fb24bb2ec23e757
#
_cell.length_a   1.000
_cell.length_b   1.000
_cell.length_c   1.000
_cell.angle_alpha   90.00
_cell.angle_beta   90.00
_cell.angle_gamma   90.00
#
_symmetry.space_group_name_H-M   'P 1'
#
loop_
_entity.id
_entity.type
_entity.pdbx_description
1 polymer ?
#
loop_
_entity_poly.entity_id
_entity_poly.type
_entity_poly.pdbx_seq_one_letter_code
_entity_poly.pdbx_strand_id
1 'polypeptide(L)'
;QLGLEVAAIDEEKARQYKAAVGKGVVITQVKSGSAAAFAGLREGMIIYEVNRVSVNTVSEFNQALKESEKTKKVLLLVKVGRYTQYVVLSLKP
;
A
#
# COMPACT_ATOMS: atom_id res chain seq x y z
N GLN A 1 10.13 -3.27 7.40
CA GLN A 1 9.16 -2.27 7.73
C GLN A 1 9.21 -1.11 6.76
N LEU A 2 8.09 -0.84 6.15
CA LEU A 2 8.02 0.24 5.19
C LEU A 2 7.65 1.57 5.83
N GLY A 3 7.12 1.52 7.03
CA GLY A 3 6.70 2.74 7.72
C GLY A 3 5.30 3.16 7.35
N LEU A 4 4.44 2.24 6.94
CA LEU A 4 3.07 2.59 6.69
C LEU A 4 2.13 1.57 7.32
N GLU A 5 0.90 2.04 7.55
CA GLU A 5 -0.17 1.19 8.02
C GLU A 5 -1.27 1.20 6.99
N VAL A 6 -1.90 0.06 6.82
CA VAL A 6 -2.98 -0.08 5.86
C VAL A 6 -4.18 -0.72 6.54
N ALA A 7 -5.33 -0.59 5.90
CA ALA A 7 -6.57 -1.20 6.37
C ALA A 7 -7.34 -1.72 5.19
N ALA A 8 -8.14 -2.76 5.44
CA ALA A 8 -9.07 -3.23 4.45
C ALA A 8 -10.12 -2.15 4.21
N ILE A 9 -10.68 -2.11 3.02
CA ILE A 9 -11.65 -1.08 2.66
C ILE A 9 -13.05 -1.63 2.88
N ASP A 10 -13.62 -1.30 4.05
CA ASP A 10 -15.00 -1.62 4.34
C ASP A 10 -15.87 -0.46 3.85
N GLU A 11 -17.16 -0.50 4.14
CA GLU A 11 -18.07 0.53 3.65
C GLU A 11 -17.74 1.90 4.17
N GLU A 12 -17.34 1.98 5.43
CA GLU A 12 -17.00 3.26 6.02
C GLU A 12 -15.78 3.87 5.36
N LYS A 13 -14.74 3.06 5.17
CA LYS A 13 -13.52 3.54 4.55
C LYS A 13 -13.73 3.82 3.07
N ALA A 14 -14.58 3.06 2.42
CA ALA A 14 -14.89 3.33 1.02
C ALA A 14 -15.49 4.71 0.86
N ARG A 15 -16.36 5.11 1.78
CA ARG A 15 -16.92 6.46 1.75
C ARG A 15 -15.88 7.51 2.09
N GLN A 16 -15.09 7.23 3.12
CA GLN A 16 -14.09 8.18 3.60
C GLN A 16 -13.03 8.48 2.54
N TYR A 17 -12.58 7.46 1.85
CA TYR A 17 -11.48 7.60 0.91
C TYR A 17 -11.92 7.51 -0.55
N LYS A 18 -13.21 7.42 -0.80
CA LYS A 18 -13.78 7.36 -2.16
C LYS A 18 -13.22 6.17 -2.93
N ALA A 19 -13.31 5.02 -2.32
CA ALA A 19 -12.76 3.79 -2.85
C ALA A 19 -13.83 2.72 -2.92
N ALA A 20 -13.49 1.60 -3.56
CA ALA A 20 -14.41 0.47 -3.68
C ALA A 20 -14.22 -0.50 -2.53
N VAL A 21 -15.31 -0.98 -1.97
CA VAL A 21 -15.26 -1.93 -0.86
C VAL A 21 -14.53 -3.19 -1.31
N GLY A 22 -13.58 -3.64 -0.47
CA GLY A 22 -12.91 -4.91 -0.68
C GLY A 22 -11.93 -4.94 -1.83
N LYS A 23 -11.58 -3.78 -2.39
CA LYS A 23 -10.67 -3.73 -3.51
C LYS A 23 -9.42 -2.95 -3.11
N GLY A 24 -8.33 -3.68 -2.90
CA GLY A 24 -7.11 -3.07 -2.43
C GLY A 24 -7.15 -2.81 -0.93
N VAL A 25 -6.09 -2.20 -0.43
CA VAL A 25 -6.03 -1.74 0.95
C VAL A 25 -5.69 -0.26 0.94
N VAL A 26 -6.22 0.47 1.91
CA VAL A 26 -6.00 1.91 1.96
C VAL A 26 -4.90 2.22 2.96
N ILE A 27 -4.03 3.17 2.60
CA ILE A 27 -2.99 3.63 3.51
C ILE A 27 -3.63 4.53 4.53
N THR A 28 -3.53 4.16 5.80
CA THR A 28 -4.11 4.96 6.88
C THR A 28 -3.09 5.80 7.60
N GLN A 29 -1.81 5.47 7.48
CA GLN A 29 -0.77 6.23 8.15
C GLN A 29 0.56 6.00 7.48
N VAL A 30 1.36 7.06 7.33
CA VAL A 30 2.71 6.96 6.80
C VAL A 30 3.63 7.63 7.80
N LYS A 31 4.63 6.88 8.24
CA LYS A 31 5.57 7.38 9.23
C LYS A 31 6.57 8.34 8.59
N SER A 32 6.79 9.49 9.24
CA SER A 32 7.78 10.45 8.76
C SER A 32 9.15 9.81 8.66
N GLY A 33 9.87 10.12 7.58
CA GLY A 33 11.22 9.63 7.41
C GLY A 33 11.33 8.18 6.99
N SER A 34 10.20 7.53 6.72
CA SER A 34 10.21 6.13 6.33
C SER A 34 10.44 5.99 4.83
N ALA A 35 10.71 4.75 4.39
CA ALA A 35 10.83 4.47 2.97
C ALA A 35 9.55 4.85 2.23
N ALA A 36 8.41 4.58 2.84
CA ALA A 36 7.13 4.92 2.23
C ALA A 36 6.99 6.43 2.05
N ALA A 37 7.39 7.20 3.08
CA ALA A 37 7.31 8.65 2.99
C ALA A 37 8.22 9.20 1.89
N PHE A 38 9.43 8.67 1.79
CA PHE A 38 10.35 9.12 0.76
C PHE A 38 9.88 8.77 -0.64
N ALA A 39 9.12 7.69 -0.77
CA ALA A 39 8.57 7.30 -2.07
C ALA A 39 7.34 8.11 -2.45
N GLY A 40 6.86 8.97 -1.56
CA GLY A 40 5.73 9.81 -1.86
C GLY A 40 4.38 9.22 -1.51
N LEU A 41 4.37 8.14 -0.75
CA LEU A 41 3.11 7.54 -0.33
C LEU A 41 2.46 8.40 0.75
N ARG A 42 1.14 8.45 0.73
CA ARG A 42 0.39 9.28 1.65
C ARG A 42 -0.88 8.58 2.10
N GLU A 43 -1.39 9.03 3.22
CA GLU A 43 -2.69 8.55 3.70
C GLU A 43 -3.73 8.77 2.63
N GLY A 44 -4.60 7.77 2.46
CA GLY A 44 -5.67 7.84 1.49
C GLY A 44 -5.38 7.18 0.16
N MET A 45 -4.12 6.91 -0.13
CA MET A 45 -3.80 6.17 -1.34
C MET A 45 -4.20 4.71 -1.18
N ILE A 46 -4.61 4.10 -2.29
CA ILE A 46 -5.06 2.71 -2.29
C ILE A 46 -3.98 1.86 -2.93
N ILE A 47 -3.61 0.78 -2.26
CA ILE A 47 -2.65 -0.17 -2.81
C ILE A 47 -3.42 -1.35 -3.35
N TYR A 48 -3.30 -1.60 -4.65
CA TYR A 48 -4.00 -2.70 -5.31
C TYR A 48 -3.16 -3.96 -5.42
N GLU A 49 -1.86 -3.81 -5.59
CA GLU A 49 -0.97 -4.95 -5.81
C GLU A 49 0.35 -4.72 -5.09
N VAL A 50 0.94 -5.82 -4.67
CA VAL A 50 2.31 -5.84 -4.16
C VAL A 50 3.05 -6.87 -5.00
N ASN A 51 4.08 -6.43 -5.73
CA ASN A 51 4.86 -7.29 -6.61
C ASN A 51 3.96 -8.04 -7.58
N ARG A 52 2.97 -7.31 -8.12
CA ARG A 52 2.04 -7.82 -9.13
C ARG A 52 1.06 -8.85 -8.59
N VAL A 53 0.97 -8.98 -7.28
CA VAL A 53 -0.02 -9.85 -6.64
C VAL A 53 -1.09 -8.98 -6.03
N SER A 54 -2.34 -9.24 -6.37
CA SER A 54 -3.46 -8.46 -5.83
C SER A 54 -3.57 -8.64 -4.33
N VAL A 55 -3.79 -7.55 -3.62
CA VAL A 55 -3.98 -7.59 -2.17
C VAL A 55 -5.26 -6.84 -1.85
N ASN A 56 -6.15 -7.49 -1.13
CA ASN A 56 -7.44 -6.92 -0.75
C ASN A 56 -7.66 -6.95 0.76
N THR A 57 -6.75 -7.59 1.48
CA THR A 57 -6.83 -7.65 2.94
C THR A 57 -5.49 -7.29 3.52
N VAL A 58 -5.50 -6.92 4.80
CA VAL A 58 -4.25 -6.62 5.49
C VAL A 58 -3.36 -7.85 5.54
N SER A 59 -3.97 -9.02 5.72
CA SER A 59 -3.20 -10.26 5.77
C SER A 59 -2.48 -10.53 4.46
N GLU A 60 -3.17 -10.34 3.33
CA GLU A 60 -2.55 -10.54 2.02
C GLU A 60 -1.42 -9.54 1.81
N PHE A 61 -1.64 -8.30 2.23
CA PHE A 61 -0.63 -7.27 2.10
C PHE A 61 0.63 -7.65 2.90
N ASN A 62 0.43 -8.07 4.15
CA ASN A 62 1.56 -8.41 5.00
C ASN A 62 2.31 -9.64 4.46
N GLN A 63 1.58 -10.61 3.95
CA GLN A 63 2.21 -11.81 3.37
C GLN A 63 3.07 -11.45 2.16
N ALA A 64 2.55 -10.59 1.31
CA ALA A 64 3.29 -10.19 0.11
C ALA A 64 4.52 -9.37 0.48
N LEU A 65 4.42 -8.53 1.50
CA LEU A 65 5.59 -7.79 1.97
C LEU A 65 6.66 -8.72 2.51
N LYS A 66 6.23 -9.73 3.24
CA LYS A 66 7.17 -10.67 3.83
C LYS A 66 7.96 -11.38 2.73
N GLU A 67 7.30 -11.73 1.65
CA GLU A 67 7.97 -12.39 0.55
C GLU A 67 8.93 -11.45 -0.18
N SER A 68 8.73 -10.15 -0.06
CA SER A 68 9.58 -9.17 -0.70
C SER A 68 10.90 -8.96 0.02
N GLU A 69 11.03 -9.47 1.23
CA GLU A 69 12.24 -9.25 2.01
C GLU A 69 13.48 -9.81 1.33
N LYS A 70 13.30 -10.85 0.53
CA LYS A 70 14.43 -11.48 -0.14
C LYS A 70 15.02 -10.59 -1.23
N THR A 71 14.18 -9.83 -1.91
CA THR A 71 14.64 -9.00 -3.01
C THR A 71 14.99 -7.59 -2.57
N LYS A 72 14.59 -7.22 -1.37
CA LYS A 72 14.83 -5.90 -0.81
C LYS A 72 14.19 -4.78 -1.59
N LYS A 73 13.24 -5.11 -2.44
CA LYS A 73 12.47 -4.13 -3.19
C LYS A 73 11.03 -4.57 -3.24
N VAL A 74 10.14 -3.59 -3.22
CA VAL A 74 8.70 -3.84 -3.29
C VAL A 74 8.14 -2.97 -4.40
N LEU A 75 7.39 -3.59 -5.29
CA LEU A 75 6.70 -2.87 -6.34
C LEU A 75 5.23 -2.79 -5.93
N LEU A 76 4.72 -1.58 -5.79
CA LEU A 76 3.33 -1.36 -5.40
C LEU A 76 2.56 -0.74 -6.55
N LEU A 77 1.35 -1.22 -6.78
CA LEU A 77 0.44 -0.54 -7.69
C LEU A 77 -0.52 0.27 -6.83
N VAL A 78 -0.44 1.58 -6.95
CA VAL A 78 -1.22 2.46 -6.08
C VAL A 78 -2.11 3.38 -6.89
N LYS A 79 -3.23 3.76 -6.29
CA LYS A 79 -4.14 4.73 -6.88
C LYS A 79 -3.87 6.08 -6.23
N VAL A 80 -3.60 7.07 -7.06
CA VAL A 80 -3.36 8.43 -6.63
C VAL A 80 -4.37 9.30 -7.35
N GLY A 81 -5.39 9.75 -6.62
CA GLY A 81 -6.47 10.49 -7.26
C GLY A 81 -7.19 9.64 -8.28
N ARG A 82 -7.11 10.04 -9.55
CA ARG A 82 -7.77 9.32 -10.65
C ARG A 82 -6.86 8.31 -11.33
N TYR A 83 -5.59 8.30 -10.98
CA TYR A 83 -4.62 7.52 -11.72
C TYR A 83 -4.07 6.41 -10.87
N THR A 84 -3.62 5.36 -11.54
CA THR A 84 -2.83 4.33 -10.86
C THR A 84 -1.42 4.41 -11.39
N GLN A 85 -0.47 4.08 -10.55
CA GLN A 85 0.92 4.07 -10.97
C GLN A 85 1.69 3.09 -10.10
N TYR A 86 2.80 2.62 -10.64
CA TYR A 86 3.69 1.75 -9.89
C TYR A 86 4.68 2.59 -9.10
N VAL A 87 4.92 2.16 -7.88
CA VAL A 87 5.90 2.81 -6.99
C VAL A 87 6.83 1.73 -6.49
N VAL A 88 8.13 1.96 -6.61
CA VAL A 88 9.13 1.01 -6.13
C VAL A 88 9.69 1.52 -4.82
N LEU A 89 9.68 0.67 -3.80
CA LEU A 89 10.27 0.98 -2.51
C LEU A 89 11.50 0.11 -2.30
N SER A 90 12.53 0.71 -1.76
CA SER A 90 13.70 -0.04 -1.33
C SER A 90 13.57 -0.42 0.13
N LEU A 91 13.78 -1.69 0.42
CA LEU A 91 13.76 -2.19 1.78
C LEU A 91 15.17 -2.31 2.28
N LYS A 92 15.92 -1.27 2.19
CA LYS A 92 17.30 -1.41 2.57
C LYS A 92 17.50 -1.24 4.06
N PRO A 93 18.58 -1.77 4.55
CA PRO A 93 18.96 -1.63 5.95
C PRO A 93 19.25 -0.21 6.31
#